data_7162bcc9cfa01ca1a79a09aea2108688
#
_entry.id   7162bcc9cfa01ca1a79a09aea2108688
#
_cell.length_a   1.000
_cell.length_b   1.000
_cell.length_c   1.000
_cell.angle_alpha   90.00
_cell.angle_beta   90.00
_cell.angle_gamma   90.00
#
_symmetry.space_group_name_H-M   'P 1'
#
loop_
_entity.id
_entity.type
_entity.pdbx_description
1 polymer ?
#
loop_
_entity_poly.entity_id
_entity_poly.type
_entity_poly.pdbx_seq_one_letter_code
_entity_poly.pdbx_strand_id
1 'polypeptide(L)'
;MTVTLITGANKGIGHETARQLVDLGHTVYVGARDAARGRAAADELGARFVQLDVTDDASVGAAVGHIDAAEGRLDLLINNAGVLETALDAAAAERSFAVNAVGIVRVTEAALPLLQRSEAPSVITVSSSMGSFWAVTNPERPESGLPLALYAASKSAATMLTLQYSKAYPGVRFNAIEPGATATDMTAAFGIGRPASESAAVVVRLAIADDDATGTLQDEHGTLPW
;
A
#
# COMPACT_ATOMS: atom_id res chain seq x y z
N MET A 1 6.37 15.29 -14.33
CA MET A 1 5.19 14.39 -14.20
C MET A 1 5.63 13.27 -13.26
N THR A 2 4.88 13.02 -12.21
CA THR A 2 5.21 12.05 -11.14
C THR A 2 4.89 10.64 -11.61
N VAL A 3 5.88 9.74 -11.58
CA VAL A 3 5.71 8.32 -11.92
C VAL A 3 5.34 7.54 -10.67
N THR A 4 4.21 6.85 -10.69
CA THR A 4 3.64 6.16 -9.53
C THR A 4 3.36 4.69 -9.82
N LEU A 5 3.81 3.79 -8.95
CA LEU A 5 3.43 2.38 -8.96
C LEU A 5 2.52 2.09 -7.76
N ILE A 6 1.37 1.44 -8.02
CA ILE A 6 0.44 1.02 -6.97
C ILE A 6 0.24 -0.49 -7.06
N THR A 7 0.59 -1.22 -6.00
CA THR A 7 0.38 -2.68 -5.94
C THR A 7 -1.07 -3.01 -5.59
N GLY A 8 -1.66 -4.04 -6.23
CA GLY A 8 -3.04 -4.44 -5.97
C GLY A 8 -4.08 -3.40 -6.39
N ALA A 9 -3.83 -2.64 -7.46
CA ALA A 9 -4.63 -1.49 -7.86
C ALA A 9 -5.77 -1.81 -8.84
N ASN A 10 -6.12 -3.07 -9.04
CA ASN A 10 -7.21 -3.46 -9.94
C ASN A 10 -8.61 -3.39 -9.31
N LYS A 11 -8.73 -3.02 -8.04
CA LYS A 11 -9.98 -2.86 -7.29
C LYS A 11 -9.80 -2.11 -5.97
N GLY A 12 -10.92 -1.71 -5.35
CA GLY A 12 -10.95 -1.16 -4.00
C GLY A 12 -10.13 0.13 -3.83
N ILE A 13 -9.44 0.25 -2.69
CA ILE A 13 -8.67 1.46 -2.33
C ILE A 13 -7.59 1.74 -3.39
N GLY A 14 -6.85 0.73 -3.83
CA GLY A 14 -5.78 0.90 -4.81
C GLY A 14 -6.29 1.43 -6.16
N HIS A 15 -7.45 0.97 -6.63
CA HIS A 15 -8.09 1.44 -7.86
C HIS A 15 -8.52 2.91 -7.74
N GLU A 16 -9.20 3.26 -6.64
CA GLU A 16 -9.62 4.64 -6.39
C GLU A 16 -8.43 5.58 -6.16
N THR A 17 -7.37 5.11 -5.52
CA THR A 17 -6.11 5.86 -5.39
C THR A 17 -5.49 6.10 -6.76
N ALA A 18 -5.45 5.07 -7.63
CA ALA A 18 -4.97 5.21 -9.00
C ALA A 18 -5.78 6.24 -9.78
N ARG A 19 -7.12 6.18 -9.71
CA ARG A 19 -8.01 7.14 -10.36
C ARG A 19 -7.70 8.57 -9.94
N GLN A 20 -7.66 8.83 -8.62
CA GLN A 20 -7.42 10.18 -8.09
C GLN A 20 -6.02 10.71 -8.46
N LEU A 21 -4.99 9.84 -8.49
CA LEU A 21 -3.64 10.26 -8.89
C LEU A 21 -3.53 10.50 -10.40
N VAL A 22 -4.26 9.75 -11.24
CA VAL A 22 -4.37 10.05 -12.70
C VAL A 22 -5.02 11.41 -12.90
N ASP A 23 -6.12 11.71 -12.20
CA ASP A 23 -6.79 13.01 -12.26
C ASP A 23 -5.87 14.18 -11.84
N LEU A 24 -4.88 13.90 -10.99
CA LEU A 24 -3.83 14.85 -10.57
C LEU A 24 -2.62 14.91 -11.52
N GLY A 25 -2.66 14.19 -12.65
CA GLY A 25 -1.64 14.22 -13.68
C GLY A 25 -0.43 13.31 -13.43
N HIS A 26 -0.54 12.31 -12.55
CA HIS A 26 0.51 11.29 -12.41
C HIS A 26 0.51 10.31 -13.58
N THR A 27 1.68 9.79 -13.93
CA THR A 27 1.81 8.58 -14.74
C THR A 27 1.67 7.38 -13.79
N VAL A 28 0.48 6.78 -13.73
CA VAL A 28 0.17 5.70 -12.78
C VAL A 28 0.32 4.33 -13.43
N TYR A 29 1.06 3.45 -12.78
CA TYR A 29 1.14 2.03 -13.09
C TYR A 29 0.25 1.23 -12.14
N VAL A 30 -0.81 0.64 -12.68
CA VAL A 30 -1.70 -0.29 -12.00
C VAL A 30 -1.02 -1.65 -11.93
N GLY A 31 -0.47 -1.98 -10.77
CA GLY A 31 0.11 -3.30 -10.50
C GLY A 31 -0.97 -4.29 -10.06
N ALA A 32 -1.15 -5.38 -10.79
CA ALA A 32 -2.12 -6.41 -10.44
C ALA A 32 -1.64 -7.82 -10.85
N ARG A 33 -1.92 -8.81 -9.99
CA ARG A 33 -1.57 -10.22 -10.23
C ARG A 33 -2.35 -10.81 -11.42
N ASP A 34 -3.64 -10.53 -11.49
CA ASP A 34 -4.50 -10.95 -12.59
C ASP A 34 -4.37 -9.96 -13.75
N ALA A 35 -3.79 -10.42 -14.85
CA ALA A 35 -3.51 -9.58 -16.01
C ALA A 35 -4.78 -9.05 -16.70
N ALA A 36 -5.88 -9.83 -16.73
CA ALA A 36 -7.11 -9.41 -17.38
C ALA A 36 -7.79 -8.28 -16.59
N ARG A 37 -7.92 -8.45 -15.26
CA ARG A 37 -8.51 -7.45 -14.38
C ARG A 37 -7.63 -6.20 -14.28
N GLY A 38 -6.30 -6.39 -14.26
CA GLY A 38 -5.37 -5.27 -14.19
C GLY A 38 -5.40 -4.39 -15.44
N ARG A 39 -5.44 -4.99 -16.66
CA ARG A 39 -5.58 -4.25 -17.91
C ARG A 39 -6.91 -3.50 -17.96
N ALA A 40 -8.02 -4.18 -17.64
CA ALA A 40 -9.33 -3.54 -17.64
C ALA A 40 -9.38 -2.31 -16.72
N ALA A 41 -8.81 -2.41 -15.51
CA ALA A 41 -8.72 -1.30 -14.58
C ALA A 41 -7.83 -0.16 -15.12
N ALA A 42 -6.68 -0.49 -15.69
CA ALA A 42 -5.78 0.51 -16.26
C ALA A 42 -6.41 1.24 -17.47
N ASP A 43 -7.09 0.50 -18.35
CA ASP A 43 -7.78 1.07 -19.52
C ASP A 43 -8.92 2.00 -19.08
N GLU A 44 -9.71 1.60 -18.08
CA GLU A 44 -10.78 2.42 -17.48
C GLU A 44 -10.27 3.75 -16.94
N LEU A 45 -9.09 3.71 -16.30
CA LEU A 45 -8.49 4.87 -15.63
C LEU A 45 -7.62 5.74 -16.54
N GLY A 46 -7.31 5.31 -17.77
CA GLY A 46 -6.28 5.95 -18.59
C GLY A 46 -4.88 5.79 -17.97
N ALA A 47 -4.68 4.77 -17.15
CA ALA A 47 -3.42 4.41 -16.51
C ALA A 47 -2.65 3.35 -17.32
N ARG A 48 -1.43 3.02 -16.87
CA ARG A 48 -0.62 1.94 -17.43
C ARG A 48 -0.75 0.67 -16.60
N PHE A 49 -0.70 -0.48 -17.24
CA PHE A 49 -0.76 -1.77 -16.55
C PHE A 49 0.63 -2.41 -16.45
N VAL A 50 0.94 -2.99 -15.28
CA VAL A 50 2.02 -3.96 -15.12
C VAL A 50 1.51 -5.19 -14.38
N GLN A 51 1.82 -6.39 -14.89
CA GLN A 51 1.53 -7.61 -14.14
C GLN A 51 2.46 -7.67 -12.94
N LEU A 52 1.89 -7.75 -11.74
CA LEU A 52 2.65 -7.73 -10.50
C LEU A 52 1.98 -8.59 -9.43
N ASP A 53 2.61 -9.72 -9.13
CA ASP A 53 2.32 -10.53 -7.95
C ASP A 53 3.40 -10.25 -6.89
N VAL A 54 3.00 -9.64 -5.78
CA VAL A 54 3.92 -9.27 -4.70
C VAL A 54 4.54 -10.49 -3.98
N THR A 55 4.04 -11.69 -4.26
CA THR A 55 4.56 -12.95 -3.70
C THR A 55 5.57 -13.65 -4.60
N ASP A 56 5.84 -13.11 -5.79
CA ASP A 56 6.72 -13.70 -6.81
C ASP A 56 7.85 -12.73 -7.21
N ASP A 57 9.10 -13.11 -6.94
CA ASP A 57 10.29 -12.30 -7.23
C ASP A 57 10.44 -12.02 -8.73
N ALA A 58 10.14 -13.00 -9.60
CA ALA A 58 10.24 -12.84 -11.05
C ALA A 58 9.19 -11.85 -11.57
N SER A 59 7.96 -11.92 -11.05
CA SER A 59 6.89 -11.00 -11.39
C SER A 59 7.21 -9.56 -10.98
N VAL A 60 7.72 -9.38 -9.77
CA VAL A 60 8.12 -8.04 -9.27
C VAL A 60 9.29 -7.49 -10.08
N GLY A 61 10.32 -8.30 -10.35
CA GLY A 61 11.47 -7.90 -11.16
C GLY A 61 11.06 -7.50 -12.58
N ALA A 62 10.15 -8.23 -13.21
CA ALA A 62 9.64 -7.91 -14.55
C ALA A 62 8.83 -6.59 -14.55
N ALA A 63 7.99 -6.37 -13.54
CA ALA A 63 7.20 -5.14 -13.42
C ALA A 63 8.08 -3.90 -13.24
N VAL A 64 9.06 -3.97 -12.33
CA VAL A 64 10.03 -2.89 -12.08
C VAL A 64 10.90 -2.63 -13.30
N GLY A 65 11.39 -3.69 -13.96
CA GLY A 65 12.17 -3.58 -15.21
C GLY A 65 11.36 -2.93 -16.36
N HIS A 66 10.05 -3.19 -16.43
CA HIS A 66 9.18 -2.53 -17.39
C HIS A 66 9.09 -1.01 -17.13
N ILE A 67 8.94 -0.60 -15.86
CA ILE A 67 8.89 0.81 -15.45
C ILE A 67 10.25 1.47 -15.71
N ASP A 68 11.36 0.79 -15.39
CA ASP A 68 12.71 1.29 -15.66
C ASP A 68 12.92 1.59 -17.15
N ALA A 69 12.55 0.65 -18.01
CA ALA A 69 12.70 0.80 -19.45
C ALA A 69 11.83 1.94 -20.04
N ALA A 70 10.67 2.21 -19.45
CA ALA A 70 9.73 3.22 -19.92
C ALA A 70 10.01 4.63 -19.36
N GLU A 71 10.39 4.73 -18.08
CA GLU A 71 10.45 6.00 -17.34
C GLU A 71 11.86 6.31 -16.80
N GLY A 72 12.70 5.32 -16.58
CA GLY A 72 14.03 5.45 -16.00
C GLY A 72 14.05 5.80 -14.51
N ARG A 73 12.92 6.05 -13.87
CA ARG A 73 12.77 6.36 -12.44
C ARG A 73 11.39 5.98 -11.92
N LEU A 74 11.23 6.00 -10.61
CA LEU A 74 9.97 5.93 -9.91
C LEU A 74 9.94 7.02 -8.83
N ASP A 75 8.88 7.82 -8.78
CA ASP A 75 8.77 8.92 -7.81
C ASP A 75 7.94 8.51 -6.59
N LEU A 76 6.93 7.66 -6.78
CA LEU A 76 6.04 7.20 -5.72
C LEU A 76 5.76 5.70 -5.86
N LEU A 77 6.00 4.96 -4.78
CA LEU A 77 5.55 3.58 -4.60
C LEU A 77 4.44 3.53 -3.56
N ILE A 78 3.29 2.93 -3.92
CA ILE A 78 2.23 2.65 -2.97
C ILE A 78 2.10 1.12 -2.81
N ASN A 79 2.59 0.61 -1.68
CA ASN A 79 2.41 -0.77 -1.24
C ASN A 79 0.98 -0.92 -0.70
N ASN A 80 0.01 -1.14 -1.61
CA ASN A 80 -1.40 -1.26 -1.27
C ASN A 80 -1.89 -2.72 -1.26
N ALA A 81 -1.25 -3.62 -1.97
CA ALA A 81 -1.65 -5.03 -1.99
C ALA A 81 -1.74 -5.60 -0.56
N GLY A 82 -2.85 -6.24 -0.24
CA GLY A 82 -3.08 -6.80 1.08
C GLY A 82 -4.16 -7.87 1.08
N VAL A 83 -4.14 -8.71 2.10
CA VAL A 83 -5.14 -9.75 2.36
C VAL A 83 -5.54 -9.73 3.84
N LEU A 84 -6.75 -10.19 4.12
CA LEU A 84 -7.27 -10.40 5.47
C LEU A 84 -7.63 -11.90 5.59
N GLU A 85 -6.85 -12.62 6.37
CA GLU A 85 -7.12 -14.02 6.72
C GLU A 85 -7.88 -14.07 8.05
N THR A 86 -8.97 -14.81 8.08
CA THR A 86 -9.79 -14.98 9.29
C THR A 86 -9.51 -16.28 10.03
N ALA A 87 -8.94 -17.28 9.34
CA ALA A 87 -8.46 -18.50 10.00
C ALA A 87 -7.22 -18.19 10.83
N LEU A 88 -7.07 -18.90 11.95
CA LEU A 88 -5.93 -18.77 12.85
C LEU A 88 -5.13 -20.09 12.85
N ASP A 89 -4.40 -20.29 11.77
CA ASP A 89 -3.51 -21.43 11.55
C ASP A 89 -2.22 -21.01 10.82
N ALA A 90 -1.23 -21.92 10.76
CA ALA A 90 0.07 -21.63 10.15
C ALA A 90 -0.03 -21.27 8.66
N ALA A 91 -0.90 -21.95 7.90
CA ALA A 91 -1.05 -21.69 6.47
C ALA A 91 -1.67 -20.32 6.21
N ALA A 92 -2.65 -19.90 7.01
CA ALA A 92 -3.21 -18.54 6.96
C ALA A 92 -2.16 -17.49 7.36
N ALA A 93 -1.32 -17.78 8.36
CA ALA A 93 -0.21 -16.91 8.73
C ALA A 93 0.78 -16.74 7.57
N GLU A 94 1.21 -17.82 6.94
CA GLU A 94 2.11 -17.79 5.78
C GLU A 94 1.52 -16.92 4.65
N ARG A 95 0.25 -17.10 4.27
CA ARG A 95 -0.41 -16.30 3.23
C ARG A 95 -0.51 -14.83 3.62
N SER A 96 -0.90 -14.54 4.86
CA SER A 96 -1.04 -13.17 5.36
C SER A 96 0.29 -12.42 5.31
N PHE A 97 1.36 -13.03 5.87
CA PHE A 97 2.68 -12.42 5.90
C PHE A 97 3.34 -12.37 4.52
N ALA A 98 3.13 -13.36 3.66
CA ALA A 98 3.67 -13.37 2.30
C ALA A 98 3.24 -12.13 1.50
N VAL A 99 1.97 -11.70 1.66
CA VAL A 99 1.44 -10.52 0.98
C VAL A 99 1.71 -9.24 1.79
N ASN A 100 1.27 -9.20 3.06
CA ASN A 100 1.18 -7.97 3.84
C ASN A 100 2.53 -7.49 4.40
N ALA A 101 3.55 -8.34 4.44
CA ALA A 101 4.88 -8.02 4.97
C ALA A 101 6.01 -8.35 3.99
N VAL A 102 6.18 -9.61 3.61
CA VAL A 102 7.26 -10.04 2.70
C VAL A 102 7.11 -9.40 1.32
N GLY A 103 5.87 -9.27 0.82
CA GLY A 103 5.57 -8.58 -0.43
C GLY A 103 6.00 -7.12 -0.43
N ILE A 104 5.84 -6.41 0.70
CA ILE A 104 6.32 -5.04 0.87
C ILE A 104 7.85 -4.98 0.71
N VAL A 105 8.59 -5.87 1.37
CA VAL A 105 10.05 -5.95 1.26
C VAL A 105 10.45 -6.20 -0.20
N ARG A 106 9.85 -7.22 -0.82
CA ARG A 106 10.16 -7.62 -2.20
C ARG A 106 9.97 -6.49 -3.19
N VAL A 107 8.82 -5.81 -3.15
CA VAL A 107 8.52 -4.71 -4.08
C VAL A 107 9.39 -3.48 -3.78
N THR A 108 9.55 -3.13 -2.52
CA THR A 108 10.34 -1.96 -2.10
C THR A 108 11.80 -2.12 -2.51
N GLU A 109 12.43 -3.26 -2.18
CA GLU A 109 13.85 -3.52 -2.54
C GLU A 109 14.06 -3.50 -4.07
N ALA A 110 13.16 -4.11 -4.84
CA ALA A 110 13.25 -4.07 -6.29
C ALA A 110 13.09 -2.65 -6.86
N ALA A 111 12.23 -1.83 -6.27
CA ALA A 111 11.94 -0.46 -6.71
C ALA A 111 12.96 0.57 -6.22
N LEU A 112 13.74 0.30 -5.16
CA LEU A 112 14.70 1.25 -4.57
C LEU A 112 15.65 1.89 -5.58
N PRO A 113 16.26 1.15 -6.54
CA PRO A 113 17.14 1.77 -7.53
C PRO A 113 16.45 2.83 -8.40
N LEU A 114 15.15 2.67 -8.66
CA LEU A 114 14.36 3.63 -9.42
C LEU A 114 13.94 4.82 -8.56
N LEU A 115 13.54 4.55 -7.32
CA LEU A 115 13.20 5.59 -6.34
C LEU A 115 14.38 6.52 -6.08
N GLN A 116 15.59 5.98 -5.95
CA GLN A 116 16.81 6.77 -5.73
C GLN A 116 17.20 7.67 -6.92
N ARG A 117 16.57 7.51 -8.10
CA ARG A 117 16.75 8.42 -9.26
C ARG A 117 15.71 9.55 -9.27
N SER A 118 14.74 9.53 -8.37
CA SER A 118 13.78 10.62 -8.20
C SER A 118 14.37 11.75 -7.38
N GLU A 119 13.94 12.98 -7.66
CA GLU A 119 14.29 14.16 -6.86
C GLU A 119 13.55 14.21 -5.51
N ALA A 120 12.37 13.59 -5.43
CA ALA A 120 11.53 13.55 -4.22
C ALA A 120 10.86 12.17 -4.04
N PRO A 121 11.64 11.11 -3.82
CA PRO A 121 11.12 9.75 -3.77
C PRO A 121 10.29 9.52 -2.50
N SER A 122 9.15 8.83 -2.67
CA SER A 122 8.26 8.50 -1.58
C SER A 122 7.72 7.07 -1.68
N VAL A 123 7.59 6.41 -0.54
CA VAL A 123 6.96 5.10 -0.39
C VAL A 123 5.85 5.20 0.65
N ILE A 124 4.65 4.83 0.25
CA ILE A 124 3.50 4.76 1.14
C ILE A 124 3.09 3.30 1.29
N THR A 125 2.99 2.84 2.53
CA THR A 125 2.50 1.51 2.86
C THR A 125 1.07 1.62 3.40
N VAL A 126 0.10 1.02 2.70
CA VAL A 126 -1.26 0.91 3.20
C VAL A 126 -1.28 -0.11 4.35
N SER A 127 -1.22 0.40 5.55
CA SER A 127 -1.27 -0.36 6.80
C SER A 127 -2.71 -0.44 7.35
N SER A 128 -2.85 -0.34 8.65
CA SER A 128 -4.12 -0.33 9.38
C SER A 128 -3.87 0.11 10.82
N SER A 129 -4.87 0.70 11.45
CA SER A 129 -4.92 0.92 12.91
C SER A 129 -4.80 -0.39 13.69
N MET A 130 -5.23 -1.51 13.11
CA MET A 130 -4.95 -2.86 13.65
C MET A 130 -3.46 -3.18 13.76
N GLY A 131 -2.59 -2.49 13.04
CA GLY A 131 -1.14 -2.60 13.15
C GLY A 131 -0.51 -1.73 14.25
N SER A 132 -1.29 -0.90 14.93
CA SER A 132 -0.86 -0.04 16.04
C SER A 132 -1.13 -0.73 17.38
N PHE A 133 -0.09 -0.93 18.19
CA PHE A 133 -0.24 -1.45 19.56
C PHE A 133 -1.09 -0.53 20.41
N TRP A 134 -0.92 0.79 20.26
CA TRP A 134 -1.75 1.76 20.97
C TRP A 134 -3.23 1.59 20.62
N ALA A 135 -3.58 1.47 19.33
CA ALA A 135 -4.98 1.37 18.93
C ALA A 135 -5.64 0.08 19.40
N VAL A 136 -4.95 -1.08 19.29
CA VAL A 136 -5.52 -2.37 19.69
C VAL A 136 -5.54 -2.58 21.21
N THR A 137 -4.81 -1.79 21.99
CA THR A 137 -4.83 -1.86 23.45
C THR A 137 -5.63 -0.74 24.11
N ASN A 138 -6.08 0.26 23.35
CA ASN A 138 -6.87 1.36 23.87
C ASN A 138 -8.37 1.00 23.89
N PRO A 139 -9.01 0.88 25.08
CA PRO A 139 -10.42 0.46 25.17
C PRO A 139 -11.41 1.46 24.57
N GLU A 140 -11.00 2.69 24.29
CA GLU A 140 -11.83 3.69 23.63
C GLU A 140 -11.87 3.53 22.09
N ARG A 141 -11.01 2.66 21.57
CA ARG A 141 -10.90 2.38 20.14
C ARG A 141 -11.61 1.08 19.77
N PRO A 142 -12.34 1.05 18.62
CA PRO A 142 -13.03 -0.15 18.18
C PRO A 142 -12.08 -1.33 17.93
N GLU A 143 -10.82 -1.06 17.55
CA GLU A 143 -9.80 -2.07 17.28
C GLU A 143 -9.52 -2.96 18.50
N SER A 144 -9.66 -2.44 19.71
CA SER A 144 -9.41 -3.20 20.96
C SER A 144 -10.35 -4.38 21.17
N GLY A 145 -11.51 -4.35 20.53
CA GLY A 145 -12.51 -5.43 20.57
C GLY A 145 -12.44 -6.42 19.39
N LEU A 146 -11.49 -6.26 18.44
CA LEU A 146 -11.45 -7.05 17.20
C LEU A 146 -10.36 -8.13 17.25
N PRO A 147 -10.71 -9.44 17.35
CA PRO A 147 -9.73 -10.52 17.44
C PRO A 147 -9.20 -10.96 16.07
N LEU A 148 -8.58 -10.05 15.33
CA LEU A 148 -7.99 -10.30 13.99
C LEU A 148 -6.49 -10.55 14.08
N ALA A 149 -6.07 -11.58 14.83
CA ALA A 149 -4.69 -11.81 15.24
C ALA A 149 -3.67 -11.79 14.10
N LEU A 150 -3.89 -12.56 13.01
CA LEU A 150 -2.94 -12.63 11.90
C LEU A 150 -2.92 -11.35 11.07
N TYR A 151 -4.09 -10.73 10.87
CA TYR A 151 -4.17 -9.45 10.18
C TYR A 151 -3.44 -8.37 10.96
N ALA A 152 -3.75 -8.21 12.24
CA ALA A 152 -3.10 -7.24 13.12
C ALA A 152 -1.57 -7.43 13.15
N ALA A 153 -1.10 -8.67 13.37
CA ALA A 153 0.33 -8.98 13.38
C ALA A 153 1.01 -8.63 12.04
N SER A 154 0.38 -8.96 10.90
CA SER A 154 0.94 -8.64 9.58
C SER A 154 0.97 -7.13 9.30
N LYS A 155 -0.04 -6.38 9.77
CA LYS A 155 -0.07 -4.92 9.63
C LYS A 155 0.88 -4.23 10.62
N SER A 156 1.12 -4.77 11.80
CA SER A 156 2.21 -4.33 12.68
C SER A 156 3.58 -4.53 12.02
N ALA A 157 3.78 -5.66 11.32
CA ALA A 157 5.00 -5.90 10.55
C ALA A 157 5.15 -4.88 9.41
N ALA A 158 4.08 -4.59 8.65
CA ALA A 158 4.08 -3.58 7.59
C ALA A 158 4.46 -2.18 8.11
N THR A 159 3.88 -1.79 9.25
CA THR A 159 4.15 -0.54 9.94
C THR A 159 5.61 -0.48 10.43
N MET A 160 6.10 -1.55 11.07
CA MET A 160 7.49 -1.64 11.53
C MET A 160 8.48 -1.58 10.37
N LEU A 161 8.22 -2.29 9.26
CA LEU A 161 9.03 -2.21 8.06
C LEU A 161 9.13 -0.78 7.53
N THR A 162 8.01 -0.07 7.44
CA THR A 162 7.99 1.35 7.01
C THR A 162 8.89 2.22 7.87
N LEU A 163 8.79 2.09 9.22
CA LEU A 163 9.64 2.81 10.16
C LEU A 163 11.13 2.46 10.00
N GLN A 164 11.46 1.19 9.79
CA GLN A 164 12.87 0.78 9.64
C GLN A 164 13.45 1.19 8.28
N TYR A 165 12.65 1.15 7.21
CA TYR A 165 13.03 1.66 5.90
C TYR A 165 13.34 3.16 5.92
N SER A 166 12.55 3.97 6.64
CA SER A 166 12.82 5.41 6.78
C SER A 166 14.17 5.72 7.43
N LYS A 167 14.64 4.82 8.32
CA LYS A 167 15.97 4.93 8.95
C LYS A 167 17.10 4.44 8.04
N ALA A 168 16.83 3.37 7.27
CA ALA A 168 17.82 2.76 6.38
C ALA A 168 18.09 3.61 5.14
N TYR A 169 17.07 4.34 4.66
CA TYR A 169 17.15 5.12 3.43
C TYR A 169 16.69 6.57 3.65
N PRO A 170 17.49 7.43 4.31
CA PRO A 170 17.09 8.78 4.70
C PRO A 170 16.82 9.72 3.50
N GLY A 171 17.22 9.34 2.29
CA GLY A 171 16.90 10.06 1.06
C GLY A 171 15.56 9.70 0.43
N VAL A 172 14.78 8.80 1.04
CA VAL A 172 13.45 8.37 0.57
C VAL A 172 12.45 8.55 1.72
N ARG A 173 11.33 9.19 1.46
CA ARG A 173 10.26 9.30 2.48
C ARG A 173 9.48 7.99 2.56
N PHE A 174 9.37 7.42 3.74
CA PHE A 174 8.60 6.21 4.01
C PHE A 174 7.53 6.48 5.06
N ASN A 175 6.26 6.35 4.69
CA ASN A 175 5.16 6.50 5.63
C ASN A 175 4.15 5.36 5.49
N ALA A 176 3.54 4.98 6.60
CA ALA A 176 2.41 4.08 6.64
C ALA A 176 1.11 4.88 6.76
N ILE A 177 0.03 4.38 6.16
CA ILE A 177 -1.29 5.01 6.20
C ILE A 177 -2.37 4.03 6.65
N GLU A 178 -3.22 4.48 7.56
CA GLU A 178 -4.49 3.87 7.90
C GLU A 178 -5.60 4.56 7.09
N PRO A 179 -6.16 3.92 6.06
CA PRO A 179 -7.13 4.56 5.19
C PRO A 179 -8.58 4.53 5.73
N GLY A 180 -8.81 4.00 6.93
CA GLY A 180 -10.12 3.75 7.51
C GLY A 180 -10.77 2.45 7.04
N ALA A 181 -11.75 1.98 7.81
CA ALA A 181 -12.55 0.84 7.42
C ALA A 181 -13.26 1.14 6.08
N THR A 182 -13.05 0.28 5.07
CA THR A 182 -13.47 0.53 3.68
C THR A 182 -14.36 -0.60 3.19
N ALA A 183 -15.46 -0.28 2.55
CA ALA A 183 -16.36 -1.23 1.91
C ALA A 183 -15.70 -1.79 0.62
N THR A 184 -15.08 -2.96 0.74
CA THR A 184 -14.39 -3.67 -0.33
C THR A 184 -14.69 -5.17 -0.24
N ASP A 185 -14.26 -5.96 -1.21
CA ASP A 185 -14.36 -7.43 -1.13
C ASP A 185 -13.70 -7.99 0.14
N MET A 186 -12.64 -7.36 0.64
CA MET A 186 -11.92 -7.77 1.85
C MET A 186 -12.79 -7.65 3.11
N THR A 187 -13.66 -6.65 3.17
CA THR A 187 -14.49 -6.33 4.32
C THR A 187 -15.97 -6.69 4.13
N ALA A 188 -16.33 -7.25 2.97
CA ALA A 188 -17.72 -7.57 2.60
C ALA A 188 -18.40 -8.47 3.64
N ALA A 189 -17.68 -9.44 4.22
CA ALA A 189 -18.20 -10.34 5.25
C ALA A 189 -18.57 -9.62 6.57
N PHE A 190 -18.01 -8.43 6.81
CA PHE A 190 -18.28 -7.65 8.02
C PHE A 190 -19.39 -6.61 7.83
N GLY A 191 -19.77 -6.30 6.57
CA GLY A 191 -20.80 -5.32 6.25
C GLY A 191 -20.49 -3.90 6.71
N ILE A 192 -19.21 -3.54 6.85
CA ILE A 192 -18.75 -2.26 7.38
C ILE A 192 -17.85 -1.54 6.37
N GLY A 193 -17.74 -0.24 6.52
CA GLY A 193 -16.77 0.58 5.82
C GLY A 193 -17.41 1.72 5.01
N ARG A 194 -16.59 2.74 4.78
CA ARG A 194 -16.89 3.87 3.91
C ARG A 194 -16.60 3.54 2.45
N PRO A 195 -17.08 4.35 1.49
CA PRO A 195 -16.71 4.18 0.07
C PRO A 195 -15.20 4.16 -0.13
N ALA A 196 -14.72 3.33 -1.08
CA ALA A 196 -13.29 3.24 -1.39
C ALA A 196 -12.68 4.57 -1.83
N SER A 197 -13.48 5.45 -2.45
CA SER A 197 -13.05 6.80 -2.84
C SER A 197 -12.67 7.70 -1.66
N GLU A 198 -13.37 7.58 -0.53
CA GLU A 198 -13.05 8.34 0.69
C GLU A 198 -11.75 7.83 1.33
N SER A 199 -11.59 6.51 1.40
CA SER A 199 -10.35 5.89 1.90
C SER A 199 -9.15 6.19 1.00
N ALA A 200 -9.34 6.20 -0.31
CA ALA A 200 -8.31 6.59 -1.28
C ALA A 200 -7.88 8.05 -1.11
N ALA A 201 -8.82 8.96 -0.80
CA ALA A 201 -8.50 10.36 -0.55
C ALA A 201 -7.52 10.55 0.62
N VAL A 202 -7.58 9.67 1.65
CA VAL A 202 -6.59 9.67 2.75
C VAL A 202 -5.20 9.29 2.26
N VAL A 203 -5.10 8.26 1.40
CA VAL A 203 -3.83 7.84 0.79
C VAL A 203 -3.28 8.94 -0.13
N VAL A 204 -4.13 9.51 -0.98
CA VAL A 204 -3.74 10.56 -1.93
C VAL A 204 -3.27 11.81 -1.20
N ARG A 205 -3.94 12.23 -0.11
CA ARG A 205 -3.48 13.37 0.71
C ARG A 205 -2.03 13.18 1.15
N LEU A 206 -1.66 11.99 1.62
CA LEU A 206 -0.27 11.69 2.01
C LEU A 206 0.67 11.65 0.80
N ALA A 207 0.18 11.15 -0.36
CA ALA A 207 0.96 11.04 -1.58
C ALA A 207 1.39 12.40 -2.16
N ILE A 208 0.53 13.43 -2.00
CA ILE A 208 0.77 14.78 -2.52
C ILE A 208 1.22 15.77 -1.44
N ALA A 209 1.43 15.31 -0.20
CA ALA A 209 1.89 16.17 0.88
C ALA A 209 3.26 16.76 0.57
N ASP A 210 3.36 18.07 0.67
CA ASP A 210 4.60 18.83 0.50
C ASP A 210 5.23 19.07 1.89
N ASP A 211 5.61 17.97 2.54
CA ASP A 211 6.30 17.98 3.83
C ASP A 211 7.39 16.90 3.87
N ASP A 212 8.26 16.99 4.87
CA ASP A 212 9.36 16.06 5.06
C ASP A 212 9.02 14.90 6.02
N ALA A 213 7.72 14.68 6.31
CA ALA A 213 7.32 13.63 7.23
C ALA A 213 7.74 12.26 6.70
N THR A 214 8.45 11.52 7.53
CA THR A 214 8.93 10.17 7.25
C THR A 214 8.95 9.32 8.51
N GLY A 215 8.79 8.00 8.38
CA GLY A 215 8.76 7.09 9.51
C GLY A 215 7.51 7.27 10.35
N THR A 216 6.36 7.64 9.77
CA THR A 216 5.10 7.83 10.50
C THR A 216 4.06 6.78 10.13
N LEU A 217 3.12 6.52 11.05
CA LEU A 217 1.82 5.95 10.76
C LEU A 217 0.80 7.08 10.83
N GLN A 218 0.03 7.28 9.78
CA GLN A 218 -0.96 8.36 9.71
C GLN A 218 -2.37 7.81 9.43
N ASP A 219 -3.38 8.55 9.83
CA ASP A 219 -4.78 8.36 9.45
C ASP A 219 -5.34 9.66 8.87
N GLU A 220 -6.66 9.77 8.74
CA GLU A 220 -7.32 10.99 8.26
C GLU A 220 -7.18 12.19 9.20
N HIS A 221 -6.83 11.97 10.46
CA HIS A 221 -6.67 13.01 11.48
C HIS A 221 -5.21 13.42 11.70
N GLY A 222 -4.25 12.72 11.12
CA GLY A 222 -2.82 12.98 11.23
C GLY A 222 -2.03 11.77 11.71
N THR A 223 -1.02 11.99 12.57
CA THR A 223 -0.17 10.89 13.06
C THR A 223 -0.91 10.03 14.07
N LEU A 224 -1.00 8.74 13.77
CA LEU A 224 -1.53 7.72 14.67
C LEU A 224 -0.38 7.15 15.53
N PRO A 225 -0.53 7.03 16.84
CA PRO A 225 0.49 6.38 17.69
C PRO A 225 0.71 4.90 17.29
N TRP A 226 1.94 4.44 17.56
CA TRP A 226 2.37 3.06 17.27
C TRP A 226 1.67 2.01 18.12
#